data_06b4302604082d43eec4d7b3a2cac21e
#
_entry.id   06b4302604082d43eec4d7b3a2cac21e
#
_cell.length_a   1.000
_cell.length_b   1.000
_cell.length_c   1.000
_cell.angle_alpha   90.00
_cell.angle_beta   90.00
_cell.angle_gamma   90.00
#
_symmetry.space_group_name_H-M   'P 1'
#
loop_
_entity.id
_entity.type
_entity.pdbx_description
1 polymer ?
#
loop_
_entity_poly.entity_id
_entity_poly.type
_entity_poly.pdbx_seq_one_letter_code
_entity_poly.pdbx_strand_id
1 'polypeptide(L)'
;MRFSDLDQRLATLGAQPAHRGRILRVWLSGQALDSGSRKDFENFLPLAVRNALPALTAELDGLARIHSEHPGDDGKRLLVALADGQMVESVLLPRDALCVSTQVGCAVGCRFCMTGKSGLIRQVSSMEILAQVVLARRQRVVRKVVFMGMGEPAHNLENVLEAIDLLGTQGNIGYKNLVFSTVGDRRVFDALPRQRVKPALALSLHTTKADLREHLLPRAPRITPEELIELGEQYARDTGYPIQYQWTLLKGINDGNDELDAILSMLKGKYCVLNVIPFNSLEGDDYERPDAERIQAIVRYLHGKGLLTKVRNSAGQDVEGGCGQLRSRVVGTEQVIELRRSRAASL
;
A
#
# COMPACT_ATOMS: atom_id res chain seq x y z
N MET A 1 -1.33 4.59 17.26
CA MET A 1 -0.62 5.88 17.54
C MET A 1 -0.36 6.60 16.23
N ARG A 2 -0.61 7.90 16.15
CA ARG A 2 -0.19 8.76 15.03
C ARG A 2 1.17 9.38 15.34
N PHE A 3 1.87 9.82 14.28
CA PHE A 3 3.15 10.53 14.47
C PHE A 3 2.97 11.84 15.24
N SER A 4 1.88 12.57 15.00
CA SER A 4 1.56 13.80 15.73
C SER A 4 1.59 13.64 17.25
N ASP A 5 1.11 12.50 17.77
CA ASP A 5 1.09 12.20 19.21
C ASP A 5 2.50 12.00 19.75
N LEU A 6 3.34 11.26 19.00
CA LEU A 6 4.75 11.05 19.32
C LEU A 6 5.53 12.37 19.28
N ASP A 7 5.33 13.17 18.24
CA ASP A 7 6.02 14.45 18.03
C ASP A 7 5.71 15.43 19.17
N GLN A 8 4.45 15.53 19.60
CA GLN A 8 4.04 16.35 20.74
C GLN A 8 4.67 15.88 22.05
N ARG A 9 4.70 14.58 22.32
CA ARG A 9 5.33 14.01 23.53
C ARG A 9 6.83 14.31 23.57
N LEU A 10 7.53 14.14 22.45
CA LEU A 10 8.95 14.49 22.36
C LEU A 10 9.18 16.00 22.57
N ALA A 11 8.30 16.85 22.06
CA ALA A 11 8.36 18.29 22.28
C ALA A 11 8.20 18.64 23.78
N THR A 12 7.29 17.97 24.49
CA THR A 12 7.09 18.14 25.95
C THR A 12 8.34 17.74 26.77
N LEU A 13 9.16 16.80 26.25
CA LEU A 13 10.46 16.42 26.84
C LEU A 13 11.59 17.40 26.45
N GLY A 14 11.28 18.53 25.81
CA GLY A 14 12.27 19.53 25.40
C GLY A 14 12.98 19.22 24.09
N ALA A 15 12.49 18.21 23.31
CA ALA A 15 13.07 17.89 22.02
C ALA A 15 12.75 18.98 20.97
N GLN A 16 13.79 19.65 20.47
CA GLN A 16 13.68 20.57 19.34
C GLN A 16 13.37 19.81 18.04
N PRO A 17 12.89 20.45 16.97
CA PRO A 17 12.58 19.79 15.69
C PRO A 17 13.74 18.92 15.15
N ALA A 18 15.00 19.36 15.29
CA ALA A 18 16.17 18.62 14.86
C ALA A 18 16.34 17.29 15.65
N HIS A 19 16.06 17.31 16.97
CA HIS A 19 16.11 16.14 17.84
C HIS A 19 15.04 15.11 17.44
N ARG A 20 13.79 15.57 17.25
CA ARG A 20 12.65 14.74 16.84
C ARG A 20 12.90 14.12 15.47
N GLY A 21 13.36 14.92 14.52
CA GLY A 21 13.73 14.43 13.18
C GLY A 21 14.86 13.39 13.22
N ARG A 22 15.86 13.52 14.12
CA ARG A 22 16.92 12.51 14.27
C ARG A 22 16.36 11.18 14.80
N ILE A 23 15.57 11.23 15.88
CA ILE A 23 14.96 10.03 16.45
C ILE A 23 14.18 9.27 15.38
N LEU A 24 13.35 9.99 14.63
CA LEU A 24 12.53 9.38 13.58
C LEU A 24 13.38 8.80 12.44
N ARG A 25 14.43 9.52 11.99
CA ARG A 25 15.34 9.01 10.93
C ARG A 25 16.04 7.73 11.36
N VAL A 26 16.56 7.69 12.59
CA VAL A 26 17.24 6.50 13.12
C VAL A 26 16.27 5.32 13.19
N TRP A 27 15.07 5.52 13.74
CA TRP A 27 14.06 4.49 13.80
C TRP A 27 13.65 4.00 12.39
N LEU A 28 13.33 4.93 11.48
CA LEU A 28 12.96 4.61 10.11
C LEU A 28 14.08 3.91 9.31
N SER A 29 15.35 4.08 9.70
CA SER A 29 16.45 3.32 9.09
C SER A 29 16.54 1.87 9.57
N GLY A 30 15.72 1.46 10.54
CA GLY A 30 15.74 0.13 11.14
C GLY A 30 16.82 -0.04 12.23
N GLN A 31 17.49 1.05 12.62
CA GLN A 31 18.54 1.05 13.62
C GLN A 31 17.96 1.26 15.04
N ALA A 32 18.71 0.85 16.05
CA ALA A 32 18.39 1.16 17.44
C ALA A 32 18.47 2.67 17.69
N LEU A 33 17.57 3.22 18.51
CA LEU A 33 17.47 4.68 18.75
C LEU A 33 18.72 5.27 19.40
N ASP A 34 19.50 4.45 20.09
CA ASP A 34 20.80 4.80 20.68
C ASP A 34 21.99 4.57 19.74
N SER A 35 21.75 4.21 18.48
CA SER A 35 22.79 4.02 17.47
C SER A 35 23.40 5.35 17.03
N GLY A 36 24.70 5.35 16.75
CA GLY A 36 25.47 6.51 16.33
C GLY A 36 26.80 6.62 17.09
N SER A 37 27.65 7.58 16.72
CA SER A 37 28.87 7.82 17.51
C SER A 37 28.46 8.33 18.90
N ARG A 38 28.98 7.70 19.97
CA ARG A 38 28.64 8.06 21.37
C ARG A 38 28.77 9.57 21.65
N LYS A 39 29.80 10.20 21.10
CA LYS A 39 30.04 11.64 21.27
C LYS A 39 28.92 12.52 20.71
N ASP A 40 28.36 12.17 19.56
CA ASP A 40 27.31 12.97 18.94
C ASP A 40 25.96 12.75 19.61
N PHE A 41 25.69 11.53 20.07
CA PHE A 41 24.40 11.17 20.66
C PHE A 41 24.23 11.72 22.08
N GLU A 42 25.24 11.59 22.94
CA GLU A 42 25.18 12.07 24.33
C GLU A 42 25.12 13.60 24.44
N ASN A 43 25.65 14.32 23.44
CA ASN A 43 25.67 15.78 23.43
C ASN A 43 24.52 16.41 22.63
N PHE A 44 23.84 15.62 21.78
CA PHE A 44 22.84 16.16 20.88
C PHE A 44 21.43 16.18 21.48
N LEU A 45 21.01 15.10 22.18
CA LEU A 45 19.66 15.01 22.73
C LEU A 45 19.57 15.58 24.16
N PRO A 46 18.49 16.31 24.51
CA PRO A 46 18.22 16.73 25.88
C PRO A 46 18.20 15.54 26.84
N LEU A 47 18.61 15.73 28.10
CA LEU A 47 18.70 14.67 29.11
C LEU A 47 17.35 13.94 29.29
N ALA A 48 16.25 14.69 29.37
CA ALA A 48 14.91 14.10 29.51
C ALA A 48 14.55 13.18 28.33
N VAL A 49 14.94 13.55 27.11
CA VAL A 49 14.73 12.72 25.91
C VAL A 49 15.60 11.46 26.00
N ARG A 50 16.88 11.58 26.39
CA ARG A 50 17.78 10.43 26.55
C ARG A 50 17.24 9.43 27.57
N ASN A 51 16.76 9.91 28.70
CA ASN A 51 16.16 9.06 29.75
C ASN A 51 14.88 8.35 29.27
N ALA A 52 14.15 8.93 28.33
CA ALA A 52 12.94 8.36 27.75
C ALA A 52 13.21 7.35 26.61
N LEU A 53 14.42 7.30 26.04
CA LEU A 53 14.72 6.45 24.88
C LEU A 53 14.43 4.96 25.09
N PRO A 54 14.76 4.32 26.24
CA PRO A 54 14.44 2.91 26.43
C PRO A 54 12.94 2.61 26.34
N ALA A 55 12.12 3.43 27.00
CA ALA A 55 10.66 3.30 26.96
C ALA A 55 10.11 3.58 25.55
N LEU A 56 10.64 4.60 24.88
CA LEU A 56 10.27 4.94 23.51
C LEU A 56 10.64 3.82 22.53
N THR A 57 11.81 3.21 22.67
CA THR A 57 12.24 2.06 21.86
C THR A 57 11.27 0.89 22.05
N ALA A 58 10.95 0.54 23.29
CA ALA A 58 10.01 -0.54 23.59
C ALA A 58 8.62 -0.27 22.98
N GLU A 59 8.14 0.97 23.06
CA GLU A 59 6.85 1.38 22.48
C GLU A 59 6.85 1.29 20.93
N LEU A 60 7.89 1.81 20.28
CA LEU A 60 8.01 1.78 18.82
C LEU A 60 8.20 0.35 18.28
N ASP A 61 8.96 -0.49 18.99
CA ASP A 61 9.14 -1.90 18.65
C ASP A 61 7.87 -2.72 18.93
N GLY A 62 7.06 -2.28 19.88
CA GLY A 62 5.77 -2.86 20.19
C GLY A 62 4.65 -2.57 19.18
N LEU A 63 4.81 -1.58 18.27
CA LEU A 63 3.81 -1.23 17.28
C LEU A 63 3.48 -2.36 16.31
N ALA A 64 4.53 -3.10 15.91
CA ALA A 64 4.41 -4.22 14.98
C ALA A 64 5.59 -5.18 15.17
N ARG A 65 5.34 -6.47 14.96
CA ARG A 65 6.36 -7.52 14.96
C ARG A 65 6.12 -8.52 13.85
N ILE A 66 7.18 -9.12 13.34
CA ILE A 66 7.04 -10.22 12.37
C ILE A 66 6.54 -11.43 13.15
N HIS A 67 5.36 -11.93 12.75
CA HIS A 67 4.79 -13.16 13.27
C HIS A 67 5.35 -14.39 12.53
N SER A 68 5.38 -14.32 11.19
CA SER A 68 5.97 -15.36 10.34
C SER A 68 6.47 -14.78 9.02
N GLU A 69 7.40 -15.48 8.41
CA GLU A 69 7.98 -15.15 7.10
C GLU A 69 7.74 -16.30 6.14
N HIS A 70 7.36 -15.96 4.92
CA HIS A 70 7.08 -16.92 3.86
C HIS A 70 7.91 -16.53 2.63
N PRO A 71 9.13 -17.08 2.49
CA PRO A 71 9.96 -16.84 1.33
C PRO A 71 9.36 -17.50 0.09
N GLY A 72 9.27 -16.77 -1.01
CA GLY A 72 8.89 -17.25 -2.34
C GLY A 72 10.02 -17.05 -3.34
N ASP A 73 9.81 -17.44 -4.58
CA ASP A 73 10.82 -17.44 -5.64
C ASP A 73 11.35 -16.03 -5.95
N ASP A 74 10.48 -15.03 -5.95
CA ASP A 74 10.80 -13.66 -6.34
C ASP A 74 10.34 -12.60 -5.31
N GLY A 75 9.91 -13.03 -4.13
CA GLY A 75 9.45 -12.16 -3.06
C GLY A 75 9.34 -12.89 -1.73
N LYS A 76 9.15 -12.13 -0.65
CA LYS A 76 8.91 -12.70 0.68
C LYS A 76 7.68 -12.05 1.29
N ARG A 77 6.66 -12.84 1.63
CA ARG A 77 5.50 -12.38 2.39
C ARG A 77 5.82 -12.40 3.89
N LEU A 78 5.55 -11.30 4.54
CA LEU A 78 5.69 -11.12 5.98
C LEU A 78 4.28 -11.03 6.58
N LEU A 79 3.96 -11.93 7.49
CA LEU A 79 2.80 -11.79 8.35
C LEU A 79 3.21 -10.95 9.56
N VAL A 80 2.59 -9.79 9.73
CA VAL A 80 2.95 -8.78 10.71
C VAL A 80 1.84 -8.67 11.75
N ALA A 81 2.17 -8.96 13.00
CA ALA A 81 1.28 -8.76 14.15
C ALA A 81 1.40 -7.31 14.62
N LEU A 82 0.27 -6.62 14.74
CA LEU A 82 0.15 -5.28 15.31
C LEU A 82 -0.03 -5.36 16.83
N ALA A 83 0.13 -4.24 17.53
CA ALA A 83 0.11 -4.18 18.99
C ALA A 83 -1.19 -4.71 19.63
N ASP A 84 -2.32 -4.62 18.93
CA ASP A 84 -3.63 -5.10 19.37
C ASP A 84 -3.91 -6.57 19.00
N GLY A 85 -2.91 -7.27 18.45
CA GLY A 85 -3.04 -8.66 18.02
C GLY A 85 -3.63 -8.84 16.62
N GLN A 86 -4.09 -7.78 15.95
CA GLN A 86 -4.52 -7.87 14.57
C GLN A 86 -3.33 -8.14 13.64
N MET A 87 -3.61 -8.77 12.50
CA MET A 87 -2.59 -9.13 11.53
C MET A 87 -2.74 -8.37 10.23
N VAL A 88 -1.62 -7.91 9.70
CA VAL A 88 -1.52 -7.43 8.32
C VAL A 88 -0.39 -8.15 7.59
N GLU A 89 -0.42 -8.09 6.28
CA GLU A 89 0.63 -8.69 5.46
C GLU A 89 1.41 -7.61 4.72
N SER A 90 2.73 -7.74 4.71
CA SER A 90 3.64 -6.95 3.89
C SER A 90 4.41 -7.87 2.97
N VAL A 91 4.85 -7.37 1.80
CA VAL A 91 5.61 -8.19 0.85
C VAL A 91 6.91 -7.49 0.47
N LEU A 92 8.02 -8.16 0.73
CA LEU A 92 9.32 -7.76 0.20
C LEU A 92 9.36 -8.10 -1.28
N LEU A 93 9.36 -7.07 -2.11
CA LEU A 93 9.32 -7.18 -3.56
C LEU A 93 10.74 -7.06 -4.15
N PRO A 94 10.98 -7.54 -5.38
CA PRO A 94 12.25 -7.29 -6.09
C PRO A 94 12.64 -5.81 -6.14
N ARG A 95 13.93 -5.55 -6.40
CA ARG A 95 14.48 -4.19 -6.58
C ARG A 95 14.27 -3.27 -5.38
N ASP A 96 14.54 -3.77 -4.18
CA ASP A 96 14.45 -3.02 -2.93
C ASP A 96 13.06 -2.38 -2.67
N ALA A 97 12.00 -2.99 -3.18
CA ALA A 97 10.65 -2.51 -2.96
C ALA A 97 9.94 -3.28 -1.83
N LEU A 98 9.04 -2.58 -1.13
CA LEU A 98 8.16 -3.12 -0.10
C LEU A 98 6.71 -2.76 -0.41
N CYS A 99 5.82 -3.74 -0.38
CA CYS A 99 4.39 -3.55 -0.35
C CYS A 99 3.90 -3.50 1.10
N VAL A 100 3.21 -2.42 1.48
CA VAL A 100 2.69 -2.22 2.84
C VAL A 100 1.16 -2.19 2.85
N SER A 101 0.60 -2.62 3.98
CA SER A 101 -0.83 -2.61 4.25
C SER A 101 -1.25 -1.34 4.99
N THR A 102 -2.43 -0.83 4.65
CA THR A 102 -3.00 0.40 5.21
C THR A 102 -4.26 0.17 6.05
N GLN A 103 -4.83 -1.04 5.97
CA GLN A 103 -6.02 -1.44 6.72
C GLN A 103 -5.88 -2.91 7.14
N VAL A 104 -6.53 -3.29 8.22
CA VAL A 104 -6.84 -4.68 8.54
C VAL A 104 -8.16 -5.00 7.84
N GLY A 105 -8.08 -5.81 6.76
CA GLY A 105 -9.18 -5.99 5.83
C GLY A 105 -9.37 -4.82 4.86
N CYS A 106 -10.48 -4.76 4.12
CA CYS A 106 -10.76 -3.70 3.15
C CYS A 106 -12.26 -3.51 2.96
N ALA A 107 -12.72 -2.25 2.99
CA ALA A 107 -14.12 -1.94 2.80
C ALA A 107 -14.59 -2.00 1.34
N VAL A 108 -13.70 -1.86 0.35
CA VAL A 108 -14.07 -1.81 -1.08
C VAL A 108 -14.70 -3.12 -1.54
N GLY A 109 -14.18 -4.26 -1.08
CA GLY A 109 -14.76 -5.57 -1.37
C GLY A 109 -14.60 -5.97 -2.85
N CYS A 110 -13.49 -5.62 -3.48
CA CYS A 110 -13.19 -6.05 -4.85
C CYS A 110 -13.38 -7.55 -4.99
N ARG A 111 -14.16 -8.00 -5.98
CA ARG A 111 -14.58 -9.41 -6.10
C ARG A 111 -13.41 -10.37 -6.39
N PHE A 112 -12.33 -9.85 -6.93
CA PHE A 112 -11.10 -10.59 -7.26
C PHE A 112 -10.00 -10.42 -6.18
N CYS A 113 -10.33 -9.94 -4.97
CA CYS A 113 -9.35 -9.64 -3.93
C CYS A 113 -9.73 -10.26 -2.58
N MET A 114 -8.84 -11.07 -2.04
CA MET A 114 -9.06 -11.76 -0.75
C MET A 114 -9.22 -10.82 0.42
N THR A 115 -8.49 -9.70 0.42
CA THR A 115 -8.59 -8.68 1.49
C THR A 115 -10.03 -8.14 1.61
N GLY A 116 -10.74 -8.02 0.49
CA GLY A 116 -12.11 -7.52 0.46
C GLY A 116 -13.17 -8.51 0.96
N LYS A 117 -12.88 -9.82 0.93
CA LYS A 117 -13.84 -10.86 1.34
C LYS A 117 -14.18 -10.79 2.83
N SER A 118 -13.24 -10.37 3.68
CA SER A 118 -13.44 -10.27 5.14
C SER A 118 -13.99 -8.93 5.60
N GLY A 119 -14.15 -7.95 4.71
CA GLY A 119 -14.53 -6.58 5.05
C GLY A 119 -13.43 -5.82 5.79
N LEU A 120 -13.75 -4.61 6.26
CA LEU A 120 -12.84 -3.76 7.04
C LEU A 120 -13.00 -4.04 8.54
N ILE A 121 -11.91 -4.31 9.22
CA ILE A 121 -11.84 -4.42 10.68
C ILE A 121 -11.48 -3.07 11.27
N ARG A 122 -10.30 -2.51 10.89
CA ARG A 122 -9.86 -1.17 11.30
C ARG A 122 -8.83 -0.55 10.37
N GLN A 123 -8.61 0.73 10.52
CA GLN A 123 -7.50 1.46 9.90
C GLN A 123 -6.17 1.08 10.57
N VAL A 124 -5.09 1.06 9.79
CA VAL A 124 -3.71 0.98 10.28
C VAL A 124 -3.20 2.41 10.47
N SER A 125 -2.70 2.74 11.65
CA SER A 125 -2.19 4.08 11.94
C SER A 125 -0.92 4.39 11.14
N SER A 126 -0.56 5.68 11.01
CA SER A 126 0.65 6.09 10.31
C SER A 126 1.91 5.44 10.87
N MET A 127 2.01 5.35 12.20
CA MET A 127 3.15 4.72 12.87
C MET A 127 3.20 3.20 12.66
N GLU A 128 2.06 2.50 12.60
CA GLU A 128 2.02 1.08 12.24
C GLU A 128 2.37 0.85 10.77
N ILE A 129 2.01 1.76 9.86
CA ILE A 129 2.46 1.71 8.47
C ILE A 129 3.98 1.86 8.40
N LEU A 130 4.55 2.84 9.11
CA LEU A 130 6.00 3.06 9.20
C LEU A 130 6.71 1.87 9.84
N ALA A 131 6.13 1.24 10.87
CA ALA A 131 6.70 0.06 11.52
C ALA A 131 6.87 -1.11 10.55
N GLN A 132 5.97 -1.31 9.58
CA GLN A 132 6.15 -2.31 8.51
C GLN A 132 7.42 -2.02 7.69
N VAL A 133 7.70 -0.75 7.40
CA VAL A 133 8.93 -0.35 6.68
C VAL A 133 10.17 -0.58 7.55
N VAL A 134 10.11 -0.27 8.84
CA VAL A 134 11.20 -0.50 9.80
C VAL A 134 11.53 -1.99 9.89
N LEU A 135 10.52 -2.85 10.05
CA LEU A 135 10.70 -4.30 10.08
C LEU A 135 11.37 -4.83 8.81
N ALA A 136 10.94 -4.34 7.64
CA ALA A 136 11.56 -4.70 6.37
C ALA A 136 13.02 -4.21 6.27
N ARG A 137 13.32 -3.00 6.72
CA ARG A 137 14.66 -2.41 6.73
C ARG A 137 15.64 -3.10 7.67
N ARG A 138 15.14 -3.75 8.71
CA ARG A 138 15.96 -4.61 9.57
C ARG A 138 16.42 -5.89 8.86
N GLN A 139 15.76 -6.28 7.76
CA GLN A 139 16.14 -7.45 6.96
C GLN A 139 16.97 -7.09 5.73
N ARG A 140 16.60 -6.01 5.04
CA ARG A 140 17.26 -5.56 3.80
C ARG A 140 17.03 -4.09 3.50
N VAL A 141 17.73 -3.57 2.52
CA VAL A 141 17.51 -2.23 1.99
C VAL A 141 16.09 -2.11 1.43
N VAL A 142 15.39 -1.01 1.76
CA VAL A 142 14.10 -0.63 1.18
C VAL A 142 14.20 0.78 0.62
N ARG A 143 14.13 0.88 -0.71
CA ARG A 143 14.23 2.14 -1.47
C ARG A 143 12.93 2.57 -2.13
N LYS A 144 11.93 1.68 -2.17
CA LYS A 144 10.61 1.93 -2.73
C LYS A 144 9.54 1.34 -1.83
N VAL A 145 8.46 2.10 -1.59
CA VAL A 145 7.30 1.63 -0.83
C VAL A 145 6.05 1.80 -1.69
N VAL A 146 5.28 0.73 -1.83
CA VAL A 146 4.01 0.74 -2.54
C VAL A 146 2.87 0.46 -1.55
N PHE A 147 1.88 1.33 -1.52
CA PHE A 147 0.68 1.21 -0.67
C PHE A 147 -0.37 0.42 -1.44
N MET A 148 -0.07 -0.88 -1.66
CA MET A 148 -0.85 -1.82 -2.48
C MET A 148 -1.10 -3.14 -1.75
N GLY A 149 -0.83 -3.19 -0.44
CA GLY A 149 -1.11 -4.33 0.42
C GLY A 149 -2.59 -4.42 0.78
N MET A 150 -2.87 -4.79 2.00
CA MET A 150 -4.24 -4.86 2.49
C MET A 150 -4.81 -3.45 2.70
N GLY A 151 -6.04 -3.23 2.19
CA GLY A 151 -6.78 -1.98 2.37
C GLY A 151 -6.79 -1.06 1.15
N GLU A 152 -7.69 -0.08 1.21
CA GLU A 152 -7.78 1.05 0.28
C GLU A 152 -7.18 2.30 0.94
N PRO A 153 -6.05 2.82 0.46
CA PRO A 153 -5.40 3.98 1.07
C PRO A 153 -6.29 5.23 1.15
N ALA A 154 -7.20 5.43 0.20
CA ALA A 154 -8.14 6.55 0.24
C ALA A 154 -9.10 6.51 1.43
N HIS A 155 -9.42 5.32 1.93
CA HIS A 155 -10.25 5.15 3.12
C HIS A 155 -9.49 5.37 4.44
N ASN A 156 -8.15 5.45 4.37
CA ASN A 156 -7.25 5.75 5.49
C ASN A 156 -6.33 6.94 5.17
N LEU A 157 -6.88 7.93 4.46
CA LEU A 157 -6.11 8.96 3.75
C LEU A 157 -5.14 9.72 4.67
N GLU A 158 -5.61 10.18 5.84
CA GLU A 158 -4.78 10.96 6.76
C GLU A 158 -3.55 10.20 7.25
N ASN A 159 -3.72 8.93 7.70
CA ASN A 159 -2.60 8.13 8.17
C ASN A 159 -1.62 7.80 7.03
N VAL A 160 -2.14 7.54 5.82
CA VAL A 160 -1.32 7.21 4.66
C VAL A 160 -0.53 8.44 4.19
N LEU A 161 -1.14 9.63 4.15
CA LEU A 161 -0.47 10.87 3.78
C LEU A 161 0.62 11.24 4.80
N GLU A 162 0.34 11.09 6.10
CA GLU A 162 1.35 11.29 7.16
C GLU A 162 2.52 10.31 7.00
N ALA A 163 2.26 9.03 6.74
CA ALA A 163 3.31 8.04 6.50
C ALA A 163 4.13 8.35 5.23
N ILE A 164 3.50 8.77 4.14
CA ILE A 164 4.17 9.18 2.90
C ILE A 164 5.08 10.38 3.15
N ASP A 165 4.59 11.42 3.84
CA ASP A 165 5.38 12.60 4.16
C ASP A 165 6.63 12.22 4.97
N LEU A 166 6.47 11.38 6.00
CA LEU A 166 7.57 10.95 6.85
C LEU A 166 8.57 10.05 6.12
N LEU A 167 8.11 9.15 5.26
CA LEU A 167 9.00 8.32 4.44
C LEU A 167 9.80 9.16 3.43
N GLY A 168 9.18 10.16 2.82
CA GLY A 168 9.83 11.05 1.87
C GLY A 168 10.80 12.05 2.51
N THR A 169 10.51 12.52 3.73
CA THR A 169 11.29 13.59 4.38
C THR A 169 12.29 13.06 5.40
N GLN A 170 11.94 12.03 6.16
CA GLN A 170 12.78 11.44 7.21
C GLN A 170 13.24 10.02 6.85
N GLY A 171 12.45 9.29 6.05
CA GLY A 171 12.75 7.92 5.67
C GLY A 171 13.72 7.76 4.49
N ASN A 172 14.19 8.86 3.89
CA ASN A 172 15.11 8.86 2.75
C ASN A 172 14.61 8.03 1.56
N ILE A 173 13.31 8.10 1.25
CA ILE A 173 12.71 7.48 0.06
C ILE A 173 12.36 8.59 -0.93
N GLY A 174 12.90 8.49 -2.15
CA GLY A 174 12.56 9.46 -3.22
C GLY A 174 11.05 9.45 -3.51
N TYR A 175 10.45 10.63 -3.71
CA TYR A 175 8.99 10.82 -3.82
C TYR A 175 8.34 9.90 -4.86
N LYS A 176 8.97 9.77 -6.06
CA LYS A 176 8.52 8.85 -7.12
C LYS A 176 8.57 7.36 -6.75
N ASN A 177 9.30 7.02 -5.68
CA ASN A 177 9.42 5.67 -5.17
C ASN A 177 8.40 5.38 -4.04
N LEU A 178 7.60 6.37 -3.66
CA LEU A 178 6.40 6.22 -2.85
C LEU A 178 5.22 6.10 -3.82
N VAL A 179 4.51 4.98 -3.82
CA VAL A 179 3.43 4.74 -4.78
C VAL A 179 2.12 4.62 -4.04
N PHE A 180 1.27 5.64 -4.16
CA PHE A 180 -0.10 5.62 -3.64
C PHE A 180 -0.99 4.87 -4.64
N SER A 181 -1.67 3.81 -4.21
CA SER A 181 -2.60 3.06 -5.05
C SER A 181 -4.03 3.24 -4.56
N THR A 182 -4.98 3.46 -5.48
CA THR A 182 -6.39 3.63 -5.10
C THR A 182 -7.33 3.15 -6.21
N VAL A 183 -8.52 2.72 -5.80
CA VAL A 183 -9.63 2.46 -6.71
C VAL A 183 -10.22 3.76 -7.30
N GLY A 184 -9.80 4.91 -6.78
CA GLY A 184 -10.29 6.24 -7.17
C GLY A 184 -11.24 6.82 -6.12
N ASP A 185 -10.84 7.97 -5.56
CA ASP A 185 -11.64 8.79 -4.64
C ASP A 185 -11.28 10.25 -4.88
N ARG A 186 -12.27 11.12 -5.09
CA ARG A 186 -12.02 12.55 -5.37
C ARG A 186 -11.20 13.21 -4.28
N ARG A 187 -11.36 12.80 -3.00
CA ARG A 187 -10.56 13.31 -1.87
C ARG A 187 -9.06 13.10 -2.06
N VAL A 188 -8.66 12.03 -2.76
CA VAL A 188 -7.24 11.77 -3.07
C VAL A 188 -6.71 12.81 -4.05
N PHE A 189 -7.47 13.09 -5.12
CA PHE A 189 -7.08 14.07 -6.14
C PHE A 189 -7.08 15.51 -5.60
N ASP A 190 -7.91 15.80 -4.59
CA ASP A 190 -7.88 17.09 -3.88
C ASP A 190 -6.70 17.19 -2.91
N ALA A 191 -6.35 16.10 -2.23
CA ALA A 191 -5.36 16.10 -1.15
C ALA A 191 -3.93 15.96 -1.65
N LEU A 192 -3.64 15.02 -2.57
CA LEU A 192 -2.27 14.72 -3.01
C LEU A 192 -1.52 15.92 -3.62
N PRO A 193 -2.13 16.76 -4.48
CA PRO A 193 -1.44 17.93 -5.06
C PRO A 193 -0.99 18.96 -4.02
N ARG A 194 -1.67 19.00 -2.85
CA ARG A 194 -1.37 19.93 -1.75
C ARG A 194 -0.27 19.42 -0.82
N GLN A 195 0.12 18.14 -0.94
CA GLN A 195 1.16 17.56 -0.07
C GLN A 195 2.55 18.07 -0.44
N ARG A 196 3.44 18.16 0.56
CA ARG A 196 4.87 18.41 0.36
C ARG A 196 5.53 17.27 -0.41
N VAL A 197 5.23 16.04 -0.03
CA VAL A 197 5.69 14.82 -0.69
C VAL A 197 4.60 14.32 -1.62
N LYS A 198 4.83 14.43 -2.92
CA LYS A 198 3.89 13.96 -3.96
C LYS A 198 4.33 12.57 -4.41
N PRO A 199 3.59 11.50 -4.06
CA PRO A 199 3.92 10.14 -4.48
C PRO A 199 3.60 9.92 -5.97
N ALA A 200 4.16 8.88 -6.57
CA ALA A 200 3.61 8.35 -7.82
C ALA A 200 2.21 7.77 -7.56
N LEU A 201 1.30 7.90 -8.54
CA LEU A 201 -0.08 7.47 -8.39
C LEU A 201 -0.37 6.24 -9.24
N ALA A 202 -0.97 5.24 -8.61
CA ALA A 202 -1.49 4.05 -9.27
C ALA A 202 -3.01 3.99 -9.14
N LEU A 203 -3.70 3.90 -10.27
CA LEU A 203 -5.17 3.90 -10.33
C LEU A 203 -5.69 2.53 -10.76
N SER A 204 -6.50 1.91 -9.93
CA SER A 204 -7.17 0.64 -10.19
C SER A 204 -8.34 0.87 -11.16
N LEU A 205 -8.08 0.68 -12.45
CA LEU A 205 -9.05 0.88 -13.54
C LEU A 205 -9.86 -0.39 -13.80
N HIS A 206 -9.19 -1.48 -14.14
CA HIS A 206 -9.66 -2.86 -14.36
C HIS A 206 -10.63 -3.08 -15.51
N THR A 207 -11.34 -2.06 -15.99
CA THR A 207 -12.26 -2.11 -17.14
C THR A 207 -12.53 -0.70 -17.64
N THR A 208 -12.96 -0.57 -18.89
CA THR A 208 -13.44 0.69 -19.47
C THR A 208 -14.94 0.87 -19.31
N LYS A 209 -15.66 -0.15 -18.82
CA LYS A 209 -17.12 -0.18 -18.70
C LYS A 209 -17.54 0.18 -17.27
N ALA A 210 -18.34 1.22 -17.10
CA ALA A 210 -18.77 1.69 -15.79
C ALA A 210 -19.52 0.62 -15.00
N ASP A 211 -20.47 -0.08 -15.61
CA ASP A 211 -21.28 -1.13 -14.96
C ASP A 211 -20.40 -2.32 -14.52
N LEU A 212 -19.47 -2.75 -15.37
CA LEU A 212 -18.54 -3.81 -15.02
C LEU A 212 -17.62 -3.38 -13.89
N ARG A 213 -17.19 -2.12 -13.87
CA ARG A 213 -16.37 -1.57 -12.80
C ARG A 213 -17.13 -1.56 -11.48
N GLU A 214 -18.38 -1.15 -11.44
CA GLU A 214 -19.24 -1.22 -10.24
C GLU A 214 -19.42 -2.68 -9.78
N HIS A 215 -19.56 -3.61 -10.70
CA HIS A 215 -19.65 -5.04 -10.38
C HIS A 215 -18.35 -5.56 -9.75
N LEU A 216 -17.19 -5.23 -10.32
CA LEU A 216 -15.89 -5.70 -9.83
C LEU A 216 -15.45 -5.01 -8.54
N LEU A 217 -15.83 -3.74 -8.33
CA LEU A 217 -15.45 -2.88 -7.21
C LEU A 217 -16.71 -2.35 -6.49
N PRO A 218 -17.50 -3.20 -5.84
CA PRO A 218 -18.90 -2.89 -5.47
C PRO A 218 -19.06 -1.75 -4.47
N ARG A 219 -18.02 -1.40 -3.71
CA ARG A 219 -18.05 -0.31 -2.73
C ARG A 219 -16.97 0.74 -2.98
N ALA A 220 -16.44 0.80 -4.21
CA ALA A 220 -15.61 1.92 -4.64
C ALA A 220 -16.49 3.18 -4.81
N PRO A 221 -15.93 4.39 -4.64
CA PRO A 221 -16.64 5.61 -5.01
C PRO A 221 -17.09 5.56 -6.48
N ARG A 222 -18.27 6.14 -6.77
CA ARG A 222 -18.82 6.18 -8.12
C ARG A 222 -18.09 7.26 -8.94
N ILE A 223 -17.00 6.83 -9.57
CA ILE A 223 -16.22 7.61 -10.54
C ILE A 223 -16.18 6.79 -11.81
N THR A 224 -16.57 7.38 -12.96
CA THR A 224 -16.49 6.65 -14.22
C THR A 224 -15.04 6.43 -14.64
N PRO A 225 -14.75 5.44 -15.49
CA PRO A 225 -13.41 5.25 -16.04
C PRO A 225 -12.83 6.51 -16.69
N GLU A 226 -13.65 7.25 -17.45
CA GLU A 226 -13.28 8.50 -18.10
C GLU A 226 -12.88 9.57 -17.09
N GLU A 227 -13.74 9.82 -16.09
CA GLU A 227 -13.45 10.79 -15.03
C GLU A 227 -12.19 10.41 -14.26
N LEU A 228 -12.01 9.12 -13.93
CA LEU A 228 -10.82 8.64 -13.25
C LEU A 228 -9.54 8.90 -14.05
N ILE A 229 -9.61 8.74 -15.39
CA ILE A 229 -8.50 9.00 -16.30
C ILE A 229 -8.19 10.49 -16.37
N GLU A 230 -9.18 11.37 -16.44
CA GLU A 230 -8.96 12.83 -16.48
C GLU A 230 -8.35 13.33 -15.16
N LEU A 231 -8.85 12.90 -14.01
CA LEU A 231 -8.28 13.24 -12.71
C LEU A 231 -6.83 12.73 -12.58
N GLY A 232 -6.56 11.52 -13.08
CA GLY A 232 -5.20 10.97 -13.15
C GLY A 232 -4.29 11.80 -14.04
N GLU A 233 -4.73 12.17 -15.25
CA GLU A 233 -3.94 12.99 -16.17
C GLU A 233 -3.60 14.36 -15.58
N GLN A 234 -4.55 15.00 -14.90
CA GLN A 234 -4.27 16.26 -14.21
C GLN A 234 -3.14 16.07 -13.18
N TYR A 235 -3.21 15.03 -12.34
CA TYR A 235 -2.18 14.74 -11.37
C TYR A 235 -0.82 14.43 -12.03
N ALA A 236 -0.81 13.70 -13.16
CA ALA A 236 0.40 13.40 -13.90
C ALA A 236 1.09 14.65 -14.43
N ARG A 237 0.32 15.60 -14.96
CA ARG A 237 0.84 16.89 -15.46
C ARG A 237 1.39 17.75 -14.33
N ASP A 238 0.69 17.80 -13.20
CA ASP A 238 1.11 18.61 -12.04
C ASP A 238 2.38 18.08 -11.37
N THR A 239 2.61 16.77 -11.42
CA THR A 239 3.74 16.13 -10.72
C THR A 239 4.91 15.75 -11.63
N GLY A 240 4.67 15.63 -12.94
CA GLY A 240 5.64 15.06 -13.88
C GLY A 240 5.83 13.54 -13.72
N TYR A 241 4.89 12.84 -13.04
CA TYR A 241 4.93 11.39 -12.88
C TYR A 241 3.84 10.72 -13.69
N PRO A 242 4.16 9.72 -14.55
CA PRO A 242 3.12 9.02 -15.30
C PRO A 242 2.19 8.27 -14.37
N ILE A 243 0.89 8.31 -14.66
CA ILE A 243 -0.10 7.49 -13.96
C ILE A 243 0.14 6.01 -14.28
N GLN A 244 0.07 5.18 -13.24
CA GLN A 244 0.17 3.75 -13.37
C GLN A 244 -1.23 3.14 -13.32
N TYR A 245 -1.93 3.01 -14.47
CA TYR A 245 -3.21 2.31 -14.51
C TYR A 245 -3.00 0.83 -14.23
N GLN A 246 -3.72 0.29 -13.25
CA GLN A 246 -3.68 -1.12 -12.88
C GLN A 246 -4.88 -1.82 -13.49
N TRP A 247 -4.63 -2.91 -14.18
CA TRP A 247 -5.65 -3.71 -14.85
C TRP A 247 -5.45 -5.18 -14.54
N THR A 248 -6.21 -5.69 -13.57
CA THR A 248 -6.24 -7.12 -13.30
C THR A 248 -7.01 -7.81 -14.42
N LEU A 249 -6.33 -8.68 -15.17
CA LEU A 249 -6.94 -9.43 -16.26
C LEU A 249 -7.72 -10.63 -15.72
N LEU A 250 -8.99 -10.66 -16.06
CA LEU A 250 -9.97 -11.72 -15.74
C LEU A 250 -10.45 -12.34 -17.05
N LYS A 251 -10.21 -13.64 -17.25
CA LYS A 251 -10.53 -14.38 -18.47
C LYS A 251 -12.01 -14.28 -18.84
N GLY A 252 -12.30 -13.89 -20.07
CA GLY A 252 -13.66 -13.77 -20.60
C GLY A 252 -14.48 -12.63 -20.00
N ILE A 253 -13.90 -11.77 -19.15
CA ILE A 253 -14.62 -10.69 -18.47
C ILE A 253 -14.13 -9.32 -18.95
N ASN A 254 -12.84 -9.02 -18.80
CA ASN A 254 -12.24 -7.74 -19.14
C ASN A 254 -10.99 -7.86 -20.03
N ASP A 255 -10.82 -9.01 -20.66
CA ASP A 255 -9.72 -9.31 -21.57
C ASP A 255 -10.13 -9.32 -23.05
N GLY A 256 -11.38 -8.89 -23.38
CA GLY A 256 -11.93 -8.81 -24.72
C GLY A 256 -11.30 -7.69 -25.57
N ASN A 257 -11.39 -7.81 -26.91
CA ASN A 257 -10.84 -6.80 -27.82
C ASN A 257 -11.56 -5.45 -27.72
N ASP A 258 -12.84 -5.45 -27.39
CA ASP A 258 -13.64 -4.26 -27.14
C ASP A 258 -13.06 -3.42 -25.97
N GLU A 259 -12.62 -4.06 -24.89
CA GLU A 259 -11.90 -3.39 -23.80
C GLU A 259 -10.55 -2.83 -24.27
N LEU A 260 -9.82 -3.57 -25.13
CA LEU A 260 -8.51 -3.13 -25.63
C LEU A 260 -8.64 -1.89 -26.54
N ASP A 261 -9.63 -1.86 -27.39
CA ASP A 261 -9.89 -0.72 -28.29
C ASP A 261 -10.36 0.50 -27.48
N ALA A 262 -11.23 0.28 -26.50
CA ALA A 262 -11.71 1.34 -25.62
C ALA A 262 -10.57 1.95 -24.80
N ILE A 263 -9.69 1.14 -24.16
CA ILE A 263 -8.58 1.66 -23.37
C ILE A 263 -7.56 2.41 -24.22
N LEU A 264 -7.31 1.96 -25.47
CA LEU A 264 -6.47 2.69 -26.42
C LEU A 264 -7.03 4.08 -26.72
N SER A 265 -8.34 4.17 -26.95
CA SER A 265 -9.02 5.45 -27.19
C SER A 265 -8.93 6.37 -25.97
N MET A 266 -9.22 5.85 -24.77
CA MET A 266 -9.27 6.62 -23.54
C MET A 266 -7.89 7.11 -23.08
N LEU A 267 -6.82 6.33 -23.29
CA LEU A 267 -5.45 6.66 -22.85
C LEU A 267 -4.61 7.32 -23.94
N LYS A 268 -5.17 7.56 -25.14
CA LYS A 268 -4.47 8.24 -26.23
C LYS A 268 -3.97 9.63 -25.80
N GLY A 269 -2.65 9.86 -25.89
CA GLY A 269 -2.03 11.14 -25.53
C GLY A 269 -1.92 11.42 -24.03
N LYS A 270 -2.36 10.52 -23.16
CA LYS A 270 -2.23 10.64 -21.72
C LYS A 270 -0.83 10.25 -21.25
N TYR A 271 -0.35 10.91 -20.19
CA TYR A 271 0.96 10.58 -19.59
C TYR A 271 0.84 9.44 -18.60
N CYS A 272 0.92 8.22 -19.09
CA CYS A 272 0.62 7.02 -18.30
C CYS A 272 1.40 5.78 -18.73
N VAL A 273 1.28 4.75 -17.89
CA VAL A 273 1.70 3.36 -18.14
C VAL A 273 0.51 2.47 -17.77
N LEU A 274 0.17 1.53 -18.64
CA LEU A 274 -0.80 0.49 -18.31
C LEU A 274 -0.06 -0.74 -17.76
N ASN A 275 -0.31 -1.09 -16.51
CA ASN A 275 0.16 -2.30 -15.86
C ASN A 275 -0.94 -3.38 -15.96
N VAL A 276 -0.70 -4.35 -16.79
CA VAL A 276 -1.54 -5.54 -16.93
C VAL A 276 -1.10 -6.55 -15.88
N ILE A 277 -2.01 -6.91 -14.98
CA ILE A 277 -1.77 -7.83 -13.86
C ILE A 277 -2.55 -9.11 -14.15
N PRO A 278 -1.90 -10.21 -14.53
CA PRO A 278 -2.59 -11.50 -14.63
C PRO A 278 -3.20 -11.86 -13.28
N PHE A 279 -4.47 -12.27 -13.29
CA PHE A 279 -5.17 -12.63 -12.05
C PHE A 279 -4.42 -13.72 -11.27
N ASN A 280 -4.29 -13.53 -9.99
CA ASN A 280 -3.67 -14.49 -9.07
C ASN A 280 -4.79 -15.26 -8.38
N SER A 281 -5.19 -16.40 -8.95
CA SER A 281 -6.25 -17.23 -8.40
C SER A 281 -5.84 -17.88 -7.09
N LEU A 282 -6.84 -18.11 -6.26
CA LEU A 282 -6.79 -18.98 -5.09
C LEU A 282 -7.88 -20.05 -5.25
N GLU A 283 -7.76 -21.13 -4.51
CA GLU A 283 -8.76 -22.18 -4.52
C GLU A 283 -10.15 -21.63 -4.12
N GLY A 284 -11.16 -21.93 -4.94
CA GLY A 284 -12.54 -21.45 -4.75
C GLY A 284 -12.82 -20.05 -5.25
N ASP A 285 -11.95 -19.45 -6.09
CA ASP A 285 -12.26 -18.20 -6.76
C ASP A 285 -13.22 -18.41 -7.95
N ASP A 286 -14.11 -17.41 -8.15
CA ASP A 286 -15.08 -17.38 -9.27
C ASP A 286 -14.46 -16.90 -10.59
N TYR A 287 -13.20 -16.45 -10.59
CA TYR A 287 -12.49 -15.84 -11.71
C TYR A 287 -11.32 -16.69 -12.14
N GLU A 288 -11.01 -16.62 -13.44
CA GLU A 288 -9.88 -17.31 -14.03
C GLU A 288 -8.83 -16.33 -14.58
N ARG A 289 -7.59 -16.75 -14.53
CA ARG A 289 -6.47 -16.06 -15.21
C ARG A 289 -6.53 -16.37 -16.70
N PRO A 290 -6.39 -15.38 -17.60
CA PRO A 290 -6.19 -15.64 -19.02
C PRO A 290 -4.90 -16.45 -19.25
N ASP A 291 -4.87 -17.23 -20.30
CA ASP A 291 -3.67 -17.98 -20.69
C ASP A 291 -2.51 -17.05 -21.08
N ALA A 292 -1.31 -17.58 -21.08
CA ALA A 292 -0.10 -16.80 -21.37
C ALA A 292 -0.10 -16.20 -22.78
N GLU A 293 -0.69 -16.91 -23.76
CA GLU A 293 -0.77 -16.46 -25.14
C GLU A 293 -1.68 -15.23 -25.25
N ARG A 294 -2.85 -15.25 -24.58
CA ARG A 294 -3.79 -14.12 -24.55
C ARG A 294 -3.14 -12.91 -23.87
N ILE A 295 -2.49 -13.08 -22.72
CA ILE A 295 -1.78 -12.00 -22.03
C ILE A 295 -0.73 -11.37 -22.94
N GLN A 296 0.09 -12.18 -23.62
CA GLN A 296 1.10 -11.68 -24.54
C GLN A 296 0.49 -10.99 -25.77
N ALA A 297 -0.62 -11.50 -26.31
CA ALA A 297 -1.33 -10.89 -27.41
C ALA A 297 -1.87 -9.51 -27.04
N ILE A 298 -2.48 -9.38 -25.85
CA ILE A 298 -2.96 -8.10 -25.30
C ILE A 298 -1.80 -7.08 -25.23
N VAL A 299 -0.69 -7.46 -24.62
CA VAL A 299 0.45 -6.55 -24.45
C VAL A 299 1.06 -6.14 -25.78
N ARG A 300 1.23 -7.09 -26.71
CA ARG A 300 1.73 -6.78 -28.07
C ARG A 300 0.79 -5.85 -28.82
N TYR A 301 -0.52 -6.08 -28.73
CA TYR A 301 -1.53 -5.26 -29.38
C TYR A 301 -1.48 -3.80 -28.86
N LEU A 302 -1.59 -3.62 -27.55
CA LEU A 302 -1.61 -2.29 -26.93
C LEU A 302 -0.28 -1.55 -27.13
N HIS A 303 0.84 -2.25 -26.97
CA HIS A 303 2.17 -1.66 -27.16
C HIS A 303 2.40 -1.28 -28.62
N GLY A 304 1.99 -2.14 -29.57
CA GLY A 304 2.08 -1.89 -31.02
C GLY A 304 1.24 -0.70 -31.47
N LYS A 305 0.19 -0.33 -30.72
CA LYS A 305 -0.63 0.87 -30.93
C LYS A 305 -0.11 2.11 -30.18
N GLY A 306 1.08 2.02 -29.53
CA GLY A 306 1.75 3.14 -28.88
C GLY A 306 1.38 3.35 -27.40
N LEU A 307 0.58 2.48 -26.79
CA LEU A 307 0.32 2.53 -25.35
C LEU A 307 1.40 1.74 -24.60
N LEU A 308 2.19 2.45 -23.76
CA LEU A 308 3.21 1.82 -22.93
C LEU A 308 2.54 0.84 -21.94
N THR A 309 2.63 -0.44 -22.26
CA THR A 309 1.98 -1.52 -21.52
C THR A 309 3.03 -2.47 -20.94
N LYS A 310 2.86 -2.86 -19.69
CA LYS A 310 3.77 -3.80 -18.99
C LYS A 310 2.97 -4.92 -18.34
N VAL A 311 3.45 -6.15 -18.48
CA VAL A 311 2.98 -7.24 -17.63
C VAL A 311 3.60 -7.05 -16.24
N ARG A 312 2.77 -6.96 -15.24
CA ARG A 312 3.17 -6.94 -13.85
C ARG A 312 2.87 -8.28 -13.22
N ASN A 313 3.82 -9.20 -13.32
CA ASN A 313 3.75 -10.40 -12.50
C ASN A 313 3.88 -9.99 -11.04
N SER A 314 2.94 -10.47 -10.22
CA SER A 314 2.99 -10.21 -8.78
C SER A 314 4.08 -11.07 -8.17
N ALA A 315 5.02 -10.46 -7.45
CA ALA A 315 6.03 -11.22 -6.72
C ALA A 315 5.39 -11.96 -5.54
N GLY A 316 5.93 -13.13 -5.19
CA GLY A 316 5.45 -13.94 -4.09
C GLY A 316 4.10 -14.61 -4.33
N GLN A 317 3.71 -14.87 -5.58
CA GLN A 317 2.46 -15.58 -5.90
C GLN A 317 2.41 -16.97 -5.28
N ASP A 318 3.52 -17.67 -5.30
CA ASP A 318 3.75 -19.01 -4.75
C ASP A 318 3.55 -19.09 -3.22
N VAL A 319 3.66 -17.96 -2.54
CA VAL A 319 3.44 -17.81 -1.09
C VAL A 319 2.21 -16.97 -0.76
N GLU A 320 1.26 -16.85 -1.68
CA GLU A 320 0.04 -16.01 -1.55
C GLU A 320 0.34 -14.54 -1.22
N GLY A 321 1.48 -14.02 -1.69
CA GLY A 321 1.91 -12.63 -1.51
C GLY A 321 1.59 -11.73 -2.70
N GLY A 322 1.01 -12.26 -3.77
CA GLY A 322 0.65 -11.52 -4.97
C GLY A 322 -0.51 -10.53 -4.78
N CYS A 323 -0.67 -9.63 -5.74
CA CYS A 323 -1.79 -8.68 -5.75
C CYS A 323 -3.13 -9.42 -5.67
N GLY A 324 -3.99 -9.03 -4.74
CA GLY A 324 -5.29 -9.66 -4.50
C GLY A 324 -5.27 -10.88 -3.57
N GLN A 325 -4.10 -11.47 -3.26
CA GLN A 325 -3.98 -12.67 -2.44
C GLN A 325 -3.87 -12.39 -0.94
N LEU A 326 -3.47 -11.18 -0.54
CA LEU A 326 -3.28 -10.81 0.86
C LEU A 326 -4.62 -10.82 1.63
N ARG A 327 -4.59 -11.33 2.85
CA ARG A 327 -5.79 -11.45 3.70
C ARG A 327 -5.46 -11.32 5.18
N SER A 328 -6.42 -10.85 5.98
CA SER A 328 -6.31 -10.91 7.44
C SER A 328 -6.34 -12.38 7.87
N ARG A 329 -5.22 -12.85 8.39
CA ARG A 329 -5.11 -14.20 8.96
C ARG A 329 -5.32 -14.09 10.46
N VAL A 330 -6.39 -14.68 10.97
CA VAL A 330 -6.62 -14.74 12.41
C VAL A 330 -5.83 -15.91 12.96
N VAL A 331 -4.99 -15.66 13.94
CA VAL A 331 -4.37 -16.72 14.73
C VAL A 331 -5.41 -17.18 15.76
N GLY A 332 -6.16 -18.22 15.40
CA GLY A 332 -7.19 -18.82 16.23
C GLY A 332 -8.62 -18.54 15.73
N THR A 333 -9.30 -19.59 15.30
CA THR A 333 -10.68 -19.58 14.77
C THR A 333 -11.73 -19.15 15.79
N GLU A 334 -11.41 -19.08 17.08
CA GLU A 334 -12.37 -18.79 18.16
C GLU A 334 -12.76 -17.31 18.26
N GLN A 335 -11.87 -16.38 18.01
CA GLN A 335 -12.16 -14.94 18.13
C GLN A 335 -13.08 -14.38 17.03
N VAL A 336 -13.11 -14.96 15.84
CA VAL A 336 -14.00 -14.51 14.74
C VAL A 336 -15.46 -14.87 15.02
N ILE A 337 -15.69 -15.98 15.70
CA ILE A 337 -17.03 -16.43 16.08
C ILE A 337 -17.61 -15.52 17.16
N GLU A 338 -16.78 -15.05 18.08
CA GLU A 338 -17.21 -14.17 19.18
C GLU A 338 -17.55 -12.76 18.70
N LEU A 339 -16.78 -12.18 17.76
CA LEU A 339 -17.07 -10.88 17.14
C LEU A 339 -18.32 -10.90 16.25
N ARG A 340 -18.62 -12.02 15.61
CA ARG A 340 -19.90 -12.19 14.86
C ARG A 340 -21.10 -12.36 15.79
N ARG A 341 -20.93 -13.03 16.92
CA ARG A 341 -22.00 -13.20 17.93
C ARG A 341 -22.29 -11.90 18.68
N SER A 342 -21.29 -11.10 19.01
CA SER A 342 -21.50 -9.80 19.68
C SER A 342 -22.18 -8.76 18.77
N ARG A 343 -21.93 -8.78 17.45
CA ARG A 343 -22.63 -7.92 16.49
C ARG A 343 -24.07 -8.38 16.19
N ALA A 344 -24.35 -9.68 16.25
CA ALA A 344 -25.70 -10.20 16.07
C ALA A 344 -26.59 -10.02 17.31
N ALA A 345 -25.98 -9.78 18.47
CA ALA A 345 -26.70 -9.49 19.73
C ALA A 345 -26.93 -7.98 19.95
N SER A 346 -26.47 -7.12 19.05
CA SER A 346 -26.60 -5.66 19.13
C SER A 346 -27.52 -5.09 18.04
N LEU A 347 -28.17 -5.93 17.27
CA LEU A 347 -29.26 -5.65 16.33
C LEU A 347 -30.57 -6.31 16.81
#